data_cfc9c9099537c7b3164b7de9e370d973
#
_entry.id   cfc9c9099537c7b3164b7de9e370d973
#
_cell.length_a   1.000
_cell.length_b   1.000
_cell.length_c   1.000
_cell.angle_alpha   90.00
_cell.angle_beta   90.00
_cell.angle_gamma   90.00
#
_symmetry.space_group_name_H-M   'P 1'
#
loop_
_entity.id
_entity.type
_entity.pdbx_description
1 polymer ?
#
loop_
_entity_poly.entity_id
_entity_poly.type
_entity_poly.pdbx_seq_one_letter_code
_entity_poly.pdbx_strand_id
1 'polypeptide(L)'
;MHARWPGPLGQAVTGIAWPVFGISLSGIAAWLAVMVVRDRFTLTQLLFWVPAASVLAACGVAALSAWALPLKPRTRQVVAGILGLATLVSGYRFLRYDVGWALGEFDDAAGALTVMHWNTRSANHWSHGYDGVDRFCGALERTVPASDIAVISGPGDMLLPANRTKWLPASHQMRAVGPFALVSRLPIVSAEVLALEKPPGMDEISVAWVELDAGKGVPVRILVLDLPSNPRLPRIRVANALESILERVLADRVPDMVVGDTNCTPGSVVLSRATLGLGAAPPWRAYGWLCTFERRMPLLKIDAMVAGNGLAWKAYETINLGIGEHRAQRGRFDLVR
;
A
#
# COMPACT_ATOMS: atom_id res chain seq x y z
N MET A 1 43.90 12.41 2.73
CA MET A 1 44.01 13.70 1.98
C MET A 1 42.74 14.46 2.11
N HIS A 2 42.77 15.63 2.78
CA HIS A 2 41.62 16.51 2.88
C HIS A 2 41.67 17.47 1.71
N ALA A 3 40.74 17.41 0.79
CA ALA A 3 40.55 18.45 -0.21
C ALA A 3 40.11 19.75 0.52
N ARG A 4 41.06 20.54 0.97
CA ARG A 4 40.77 21.94 1.38
C ARG A 4 40.64 22.72 0.10
N TRP A 5 39.44 23.15 -0.23
CA TRP A 5 39.21 24.12 -1.29
C TRP A 5 39.78 25.47 -0.79
N PRO A 6 40.88 26.00 -1.34
CA PRO A 6 41.41 27.28 -0.92
C PRO A 6 40.56 28.43 -1.45
N GLY A 7 40.42 29.51 -0.65
CA GLY A 7 39.82 30.75 -1.09
C GLY A 7 38.31 30.88 -0.84
N PRO A 8 37.68 31.92 -1.43
CA PRO A 8 36.26 32.28 -1.18
C PRO A 8 35.27 31.19 -1.54
N LEU A 9 35.57 30.41 -2.58
CA LEU A 9 34.72 29.29 -3.04
C LEU A 9 34.65 28.19 -1.97
N GLY A 10 35.77 27.89 -1.30
CA GLY A 10 35.82 26.88 -0.25
C GLY A 10 35.04 27.32 1.00
N GLN A 11 35.06 28.60 1.32
CA GLN A 11 34.26 29.13 2.42
C GLN A 11 32.77 29.09 2.11
N ALA A 12 32.36 29.45 0.89
CA ALA A 12 30.98 29.37 0.44
C ALA A 12 30.44 27.89 0.45
N VAL A 13 31.21 26.94 -0.07
CA VAL A 13 30.86 25.52 -0.04
C VAL A 13 30.72 25.01 1.40
N THR A 14 31.65 25.34 2.28
CA THR A 14 31.57 24.91 3.69
C THR A 14 30.39 25.57 4.41
N GLY A 15 30.10 26.85 4.11
CA GLY A 15 28.98 27.62 4.68
C GLY A 15 27.62 26.95 4.35
N ILE A 16 27.45 26.44 3.12
CA ILE A 16 26.23 25.76 2.70
C ILE A 16 26.22 24.29 3.23
N ALA A 17 27.36 23.62 3.22
CA ALA A 17 27.43 22.20 3.60
C ALA A 17 27.03 21.94 5.06
N TRP A 18 27.32 22.87 6.01
CA TRP A 18 26.94 22.70 7.40
C TRP A 18 25.44 22.65 7.64
N PRO A 19 24.62 23.60 7.21
CA PRO A 19 23.17 23.54 7.42
C PRO A 19 22.54 22.36 6.67
N VAL A 20 22.96 22.09 5.44
CA VAL A 20 22.46 20.93 4.66
C VAL A 20 22.78 19.61 5.37
N PHE A 21 24.00 19.45 5.86
CA PHE A 21 24.41 18.28 6.64
C PHE A 21 23.59 18.13 7.92
N GLY A 22 23.46 19.22 8.70
CA GLY A 22 22.72 19.22 9.95
C GLY A 22 21.25 18.86 9.78
N ILE A 23 20.58 19.48 8.81
CA ILE A 23 19.17 19.20 8.50
C ILE A 23 19.00 17.74 8.04
N SER A 24 19.83 17.27 7.09
CA SER A 24 19.73 15.90 6.57
C SER A 24 19.99 14.87 7.66
N LEU A 25 21.05 15.03 8.45
CA LEU A 25 21.39 14.09 9.53
C LEU A 25 20.33 14.04 10.63
N SER A 26 19.79 15.21 11.03
CA SER A 26 18.71 15.28 12.02
C SER A 26 17.42 14.63 11.51
N GLY A 27 17.05 14.88 10.25
CA GLY A 27 15.90 14.22 9.61
C GLY A 27 16.06 12.71 9.54
N ILE A 28 17.23 12.21 9.15
CA ILE A 28 17.57 10.78 9.09
C ILE A 28 17.49 10.14 10.48
N ALA A 29 18.07 10.80 11.51
CA ALA A 29 18.04 10.30 12.88
C ALA A 29 16.60 10.23 13.43
N ALA A 30 15.80 11.28 13.19
CA ALA A 30 14.39 11.30 13.54
C ALA A 30 13.61 10.19 12.83
N TRP A 31 13.84 9.98 11.53
CA TRP A 31 13.22 8.92 10.77
C TRP A 31 13.59 7.53 11.31
N LEU A 32 14.87 7.26 11.64
CA LEU A 32 15.28 5.99 12.26
C LEU A 32 14.58 5.75 13.60
N ALA A 33 14.47 6.77 14.44
CA ALA A 33 13.75 6.66 15.72
C ALA A 33 12.26 6.30 15.49
N VAL A 34 11.65 6.91 14.47
CA VAL A 34 10.25 6.65 14.13
C VAL A 34 10.03 5.23 13.57
N MET A 35 11.03 4.57 12.98
CA MET A 35 10.90 3.17 12.57
C MET A 35 10.61 2.22 13.77
N VAL A 36 11.03 2.59 14.98
CA VAL A 36 10.73 1.83 16.21
C VAL A 36 9.33 2.15 16.73
N VAL A 37 8.98 3.45 16.78
CA VAL A 37 7.67 3.92 17.31
C VAL A 37 6.54 3.68 16.31
N ARG A 38 6.86 3.66 15.02
CA ARG A 38 5.94 3.59 13.89
C ARG A 38 4.98 4.79 13.84
N ASP A 39 3.83 4.62 13.21
CA ASP A 39 2.79 5.62 12.99
C ASP A 39 1.75 5.71 14.12
N ARG A 40 2.19 5.51 15.37
CA ARG A 40 1.30 5.55 16.55
C ARG A 40 0.76 6.94 16.86
N PHE A 41 1.56 7.98 16.63
CA PHE A 41 1.20 9.37 16.91
C PHE A 41 1.23 10.17 15.61
N THR A 42 0.50 11.28 15.54
CA THR A 42 0.42 12.11 14.33
C THR A 42 1.81 12.54 13.81
N LEU A 43 2.69 12.99 14.69
CA LEU A 43 4.04 13.42 14.30
C LEU A 43 4.88 12.23 13.79
N THR A 44 4.86 11.10 14.51
CA THR A 44 5.60 9.91 14.08
C THR A 44 5.02 9.32 12.81
N GLN A 45 3.71 9.41 12.60
CA GLN A 45 3.05 9.00 11.36
C GLN A 45 3.58 9.75 10.15
N LEU A 46 3.67 11.07 10.20
CA LEU A 46 4.17 11.89 9.08
C LEU A 46 5.60 11.49 8.70
N LEU A 47 6.46 11.29 9.68
CA LEU A 47 7.83 10.83 9.45
C LEU A 47 7.90 9.37 8.99
N PHE A 48 7.05 8.50 9.52
CA PHE A 48 6.98 7.09 9.12
C PHE A 48 6.55 6.92 7.66
N TRP A 49 5.71 7.83 7.16
CA TRP A 49 5.22 7.84 5.78
C TRP A 49 6.20 8.48 4.79
N VAL A 50 7.32 9.04 5.25
CA VAL A 50 8.36 9.52 4.33
C VAL A 50 8.81 8.34 3.44
N PRO A 51 8.73 8.48 2.10
CA PRO A 51 9.13 7.42 1.18
C PRO A 51 10.58 7.00 1.39
N ALA A 52 10.87 5.71 1.33
CA ALA A 52 12.23 5.20 1.55
C ALA A 52 13.24 5.77 0.54
N ALA A 53 12.80 6.02 -0.70
CA ALA A 53 13.62 6.68 -1.72
C ALA A 53 14.09 8.09 -1.29
N SER A 54 13.22 8.87 -0.62
CA SER A 54 13.56 10.21 -0.12
C SER A 54 14.63 10.14 0.98
N VAL A 55 14.54 9.13 1.84
CA VAL A 55 15.55 8.89 2.90
C VAL A 55 16.88 8.47 2.28
N LEU A 56 16.88 7.61 1.27
CA LEU A 56 18.09 7.23 0.52
C LEU A 56 18.75 8.45 -0.12
N ALA A 57 17.97 9.32 -0.75
CA ALA A 57 18.47 10.57 -1.30
C ALA A 57 19.08 11.49 -0.22
N ALA A 58 18.41 11.62 0.93
CA ALA A 58 18.92 12.38 2.07
C ALA A 58 20.22 11.80 2.63
N CYS A 59 20.38 10.48 2.67
CA CYS A 59 21.63 9.81 3.04
C CYS A 59 22.76 10.17 2.07
N GLY A 60 22.51 10.19 0.77
CA GLY A 60 23.47 10.62 -0.25
C GLY A 60 23.89 12.08 -0.07
N VAL A 61 22.92 12.99 0.13
CA VAL A 61 23.19 14.41 0.40
C VAL A 61 24.00 14.61 1.68
N ALA A 62 23.64 13.91 2.76
CA ALA A 62 24.39 13.98 4.02
C ALA A 62 25.82 13.45 3.88
N ALA A 63 26.02 12.36 3.13
CA ALA A 63 27.35 11.80 2.88
C ALA A 63 28.25 12.75 2.07
N LEU A 64 27.70 13.36 1.00
CA LEU A 64 28.42 14.38 0.21
C LEU A 64 28.78 15.60 1.05
N SER A 65 27.85 16.08 1.86
CA SER A 65 28.08 17.19 2.78
C SER A 65 29.14 16.86 3.82
N ALA A 66 29.08 15.66 4.43
CA ALA A 66 30.08 15.19 5.40
C ALA A 66 31.49 15.06 4.79
N TRP A 67 31.57 14.70 3.51
CA TRP A 67 32.84 14.64 2.79
C TRP A 67 33.47 16.04 2.62
N ALA A 68 32.65 17.07 2.34
CA ALA A 68 33.09 18.46 2.18
C ALA A 68 33.45 19.14 3.50
N LEU A 69 33.01 18.61 4.65
CA LEU A 69 33.19 19.24 5.97
C LEU A 69 34.46 18.76 6.69
N PRO A 70 35.16 19.63 7.46
CA PRO A 70 36.33 19.29 8.25
C PRO A 70 35.96 18.55 9.55
N LEU A 71 35.29 17.41 9.46
CA LEU A 71 34.87 16.61 10.59
C LEU A 71 36.04 15.88 11.25
N LYS A 72 36.05 15.81 12.60
CA LYS A 72 37.02 15.01 13.36
C LYS A 72 36.82 13.50 13.03
N PRO A 73 37.90 12.67 13.11
CA PRO A 73 37.79 11.25 12.76
C PRO A 73 36.67 10.49 13.50
N ARG A 74 36.53 10.70 14.81
CA ARG A 74 35.47 10.07 15.62
C ARG A 74 34.06 10.49 15.14
N THR A 75 33.88 11.78 14.87
CA THR A 75 32.60 12.29 14.34
C THR A 75 32.29 11.67 12.98
N ARG A 76 33.29 11.52 12.09
CA ARG A 76 33.11 10.83 10.81
C ARG A 76 32.66 9.37 10.97
N GLN A 77 33.27 8.65 11.92
CA GLN A 77 32.89 7.24 12.19
C GLN A 77 31.44 7.15 12.67
N VAL A 78 31.01 8.01 13.60
CA VAL A 78 29.63 8.05 14.09
C VAL A 78 28.65 8.40 12.95
N VAL A 79 28.96 9.41 12.16
CA VAL A 79 28.15 9.80 11.00
C VAL A 79 28.05 8.67 9.99
N ALA A 80 29.18 8.02 9.66
CA ALA A 80 29.19 6.88 8.74
C ALA A 80 28.34 5.73 9.28
N GLY A 81 28.37 5.46 10.58
CA GLY A 81 27.51 4.46 11.22
C GLY A 81 26.02 4.78 11.09
N ILE A 82 25.62 6.02 11.38
CA ILE A 82 24.22 6.46 11.24
C ILE A 82 23.76 6.38 9.78
N LEU A 83 24.55 6.90 8.84
CA LEU A 83 24.22 6.87 7.42
C LEU A 83 24.19 5.44 6.89
N GLY A 84 25.11 4.58 7.31
CA GLY A 84 25.14 3.16 6.96
C GLY A 84 23.87 2.44 7.42
N LEU A 85 23.49 2.62 8.70
CA LEU A 85 22.24 2.05 9.23
C LEU A 85 21.01 2.57 8.50
N ALA A 86 20.93 3.90 8.28
CA ALA A 86 19.80 4.49 7.58
C ALA A 86 19.69 4.00 6.12
N THR A 87 20.82 3.86 5.44
CA THR A 87 20.88 3.31 4.06
C THR A 87 20.43 1.85 4.03
N LEU A 88 20.85 1.04 4.99
CA LEU A 88 20.42 -0.36 5.08
C LEU A 88 18.92 -0.48 5.34
N VAL A 89 18.38 0.26 6.32
CA VAL A 89 16.97 0.22 6.67
C VAL A 89 16.10 0.78 5.53
N SER A 90 16.46 1.94 4.97
CA SER A 90 15.70 2.53 3.87
C SER A 90 15.85 1.73 2.57
N GLY A 91 17.03 1.19 2.28
CA GLY A 91 17.28 0.30 1.16
C GLY A 91 16.44 -0.97 1.24
N TYR A 92 16.41 -1.62 2.41
CA TYR A 92 15.54 -2.78 2.65
C TYR A 92 14.06 -2.43 2.43
N ARG A 93 13.57 -1.31 3.01
CA ARG A 93 12.17 -0.88 2.82
C ARG A 93 11.87 -0.59 1.36
N PHE A 94 12.76 0.14 0.68
CA PHE A 94 12.62 0.48 -0.74
C PHE A 94 12.50 -0.78 -1.61
N LEU A 95 13.43 -1.71 -1.47
CA LEU A 95 13.42 -2.96 -2.24
C LEU A 95 12.27 -3.88 -1.85
N ARG A 96 11.80 -3.82 -0.59
CA ARG A 96 10.79 -4.72 -0.07
C ARG A 96 9.37 -4.28 -0.34
N TYR A 97 9.11 -2.96 -0.33
CA TYR A 97 7.76 -2.41 -0.34
C TYR A 97 7.48 -1.45 -1.49
N ASP A 98 8.50 -0.77 -2.01
CA ASP A 98 8.31 0.29 -3.00
C ASP A 98 8.65 -0.18 -4.43
N VAL A 99 9.58 -1.11 -4.60
CA VAL A 99 10.02 -1.62 -5.91
C VAL A 99 9.94 -3.14 -5.97
N GLY A 100 9.29 -3.64 -6.98
CA GLY A 100 9.34 -5.05 -7.33
C GLY A 100 10.67 -5.39 -8.01
N TRP A 101 11.31 -6.44 -7.56
CA TRP A 101 12.64 -6.88 -8.00
C TRP A 101 12.63 -8.14 -8.87
N ALA A 102 11.42 -8.67 -9.14
CA ALA A 102 11.29 -9.76 -10.10
C ALA A 102 11.55 -9.26 -11.52
N LEU A 103 12.42 -9.97 -12.23
CA LEU A 103 12.70 -9.71 -13.64
C LEU A 103 11.67 -10.43 -14.52
N GLY A 104 11.28 -9.79 -15.63
CA GLY A 104 10.28 -10.31 -16.55
C GLY A 104 8.92 -9.63 -16.41
N GLU A 105 7.91 -10.22 -17.00
CA GLU A 105 6.53 -9.78 -16.97
C GLU A 105 5.73 -10.57 -15.94
N PHE A 106 4.59 -10.01 -15.53
CA PHE A 106 3.61 -10.70 -14.71
C PHE A 106 3.00 -11.83 -15.56
N ASP A 107 3.51 -13.03 -15.36
CA ASP A 107 3.16 -14.20 -16.17
C ASP A 107 1.76 -14.73 -15.82
N ASP A 108 0.95 -15.03 -16.82
CA ASP A 108 -0.39 -15.62 -16.68
C ASP A 108 -0.34 -17.18 -16.57
N ALA A 109 0.58 -17.73 -15.75
CA ALA A 109 0.70 -19.17 -15.55
C ALA A 109 -0.64 -19.79 -15.17
N ALA A 110 -1.06 -20.80 -15.91
CA ALA A 110 -2.33 -21.48 -15.70
C ALA A 110 -2.46 -22.09 -14.30
N GLY A 111 -3.65 -22.00 -13.70
CA GLY A 111 -4.00 -22.67 -12.44
C GLY A 111 -3.79 -21.85 -11.16
N ALA A 112 -3.20 -20.67 -11.22
CA ALA A 112 -3.10 -19.78 -10.05
C ALA A 112 -4.34 -18.87 -9.96
N LEU A 113 -4.81 -18.62 -8.74
CA LEU A 113 -5.89 -17.68 -8.47
C LEU A 113 -5.37 -16.24 -8.65
N THR A 114 -6.03 -15.45 -9.50
CA THR A 114 -5.69 -14.06 -9.75
C THR A 114 -6.69 -13.14 -9.07
N VAL A 115 -6.21 -12.32 -8.14
CA VAL A 115 -7.01 -11.35 -7.39
C VAL A 115 -6.57 -9.93 -7.75
N MET A 116 -7.53 -9.07 -8.05
CA MET A 116 -7.34 -7.65 -8.31
C MET A 116 -8.03 -6.82 -7.21
N HIS A 117 -7.42 -5.71 -6.80
CA HIS A 117 -8.07 -4.67 -6.02
C HIS A 117 -7.82 -3.31 -6.66
N TRP A 118 -8.85 -2.48 -6.69
CA TRP A 118 -8.74 -1.09 -7.11
C TRP A 118 -9.64 -0.17 -6.31
N ASN A 119 -9.06 0.83 -5.65
CA ASN A 119 -9.81 1.93 -5.06
C ASN A 119 -10.06 3.00 -6.13
N THR A 120 -11.31 3.17 -6.51
CA THR A 120 -11.73 4.16 -7.50
C THR A 120 -12.09 5.50 -6.87
N ARG A 121 -12.12 5.57 -5.53
CA ARG A 121 -12.46 6.75 -4.74
C ARG A 121 -13.77 7.39 -5.19
N SER A 122 -14.86 6.61 -5.11
CA SER A 122 -16.21 7.05 -5.48
C SER A 122 -16.33 7.53 -6.93
N ALA A 123 -16.14 6.60 -7.87
CA ALA A 123 -16.30 6.86 -9.30
C ALA A 123 -17.76 7.16 -9.65
N ASN A 124 -18.18 8.39 -9.48
CA ASN A 124 -19.52 8.84 -9.82
C ASN A 124 -19.48 10.09 -10.71
N HIS A 125 -20.55 10.35 -11.43
CA HIS A 125 -20.62 11.48 -12.36
C HIS A 125 -20.56 12.84 -11.65
N TRP A 126 -20.94 12.93 -10.38
CA TRP A 126 -20.89 14.16 -9.61
C TRP A 126 -19.45 14.59 -9.32
N SER A 127 -18.55 13.63 -9.11
CA SER A 127 -17.14 13.92 -8.83
C SER A 127 -16.25 13.92 -10.09
N HIS A 128 -16.62 13.16 -11.13
CA HIS A 128 -15.76 12.94 -12.31
C HIS A 128 -16.43 13.27 -13.66
N GLY A 129 -17.74 13.58 -13.66
CA GLY A 129 -18.56 13.75 -14.87
C GLY A 129 -18.84 12.43 -15.59
N TYR A 130 -19.71 12.46 -16.60
CA TYR A 130 -20.08 11.25 -17.36
C TYR A 130 -18.88 10.63 -18.08
N ASP A 131 -18.03 11.44 -18.71
CA ASP A 131 -16.80 10.97 -19.37
C ASP A 131 -15.83 10.30 -18.37
N GLY A 132 -15.84 10.74 -17.11
CA GLY A 132 -15.09 10.11 -16.04
C GLY A 132 -15.56 8.68 -15.78
N VAL A 133 -16.86 8.48 -15.61
CA VAL A 133 -17.44 7.14 -15.37
C VAL A 133 -17.16 6.20 -16.54
N ASP A 134 -17.32 6.66 -17.79
CA ASP A 134 -17.02 5.86 -18.97
C ASP A 134 -15.56 5.45 -19.05
N ARG A 135 -14.63 6.33 -18.66
CA ARG A 135 -13.20 6.00 -18.59
C ARG A 135 -12.91 4.95 -17.50
N PHE A 136 -13.60 5.01 -16.34
CA PHE A 136 -13.51 3.97 -15.31
C PHE A 136 -14.04 2.63 -15.83
N CYS A 137 -15.21 2.64 -16.50
CA CYS A 137 -15.77 1.44 -17.14
C CYS A 137 -14.80 0.84 -18.16
N GLY A 138 -14.23 1.65 -19.05
CA GLY A 138 -13.25 1.19 -20.02
C GLY A 138 -11.94 0.67 -19.40
N ALA A 139 -11.54 1.18 -18.23
CA ALA A 139 -10.41 0.62 -17.48
C ALA A 139 -10.73 -0.77 -16.91
N LEU A 140 -11.93 -0.95 -16.34
CA LEU A 140 -12.38 -2.25 -15.82
C LEU A 140 -12.60 -3.27 -16.93
N GLU A 141 -13.17 -2.88 -18.07
CA GLU A 141 -13.36 -3.75 -19.24
C GLU A 141 -12.04 -4.41 -19.70
N ARG A 142 -10.93 -3.67 -19.62
CA ARG A 142 -9.61 -4.18 -20.00
C ARG A 142 -8.94 -5.04 -18.93
N THR A 143 -9.28 -4.88 -17.65
CA THR A 143 -8.51 -5.48 -16.54
C THR A 143 -9.24 -6.58 -15.81
N VAL A 144 -10.56 -6.46 -15.64
CA VAL A 144 -11.37 -7.47 -14.92
C VAL A 144 -11.32 -8.85 -15.58
N PRO A 145 -11.37 -8.98 -16.93
CA PRO A 145 -11.34 -10.30 -17.57
C PRO A 145 -10.09 -11.14 -17.25
N ALA A 146 -8.98 -10.48 -16.91
CA ALA A 146 -7.73 -11.15 -16.54
C ALA A 146 -7.65 -11.55 -15.06
N SER A 147 -8.73 -11.36 -14.28
CA SER A 147 -8.79 -11.64 -12.85
C SER A 147 -9.88 -12.68 -12.56
N ASP A 148 -9.60 -13.62 -11.66
CA ASP A 148 -10.64 -14.53 -11.16
C ASP A 148 -11.54 -13.81 -10.17
N ILE A 149 -10.96 -12.89 -9.41
CA ILE A 149 -11.63 -12.07 -8.40
C ILE A 149 -11.17 -10.62 -8.56
N ALA A 150 -12.12 -9.68 -8.63
CA ALA A 150 -11.83 -8.26 -8.54
C ALA A 150 -12.65 -7.62 -7.41
N VAL A 151 -11.97 -6.92 -6.52
CA VAL A 151 -12.56 -6.11 -5.45
C VAL A 151 -12.36 -4.65 -5.81
N ILE A 152 -13.46 -3.91 -5.93
CA ILE A 152 -13.46 -2.49 -6.31
C ILE A 152 -14.01 -1.69 -5.14
N SER A 153 -13.20 -0.83 -4.54
CA SER A 153 -13.63 0.11 -3.51
C SER A 153 -14.14 1.40 -4.14
N GLY A 154 -15.26 1.91 -3.64
CA GLY A 154 -15.89 3.14 -4.14
C GLY A 154 -16.36 3.07 -5.60
N PRO A 155 -17.05 2.00 -6.04
CA PRO A 155 -17.42 1.83 -7.46
C PRO A 155 -18.40 2.88 -7.97
N GLY A 156 -19.19 3.52 -7.08
CA GLY A 156 -20.09 4.60 -7.44
C GLY A 156 -21.02 4.26 -8.61
N ASP A 157 -21.16 5.18 -9.55
CA ASP A 157 -22.05 5.07 -10.72
C ASP A 157 -21.67 3.96 -11.70
N MET A 158 -20.49 3.33 -11.56
CA MET A 158 -20.14 2.15 -12.36
C MET A 158 -21.08 0.95 -12.10
N LEU A 159 -21.76 0.92 -10.94
CA LEU A 159 -22.72 -0.13 -10.59
C LEU A 159 -24.10 0.07 -11.22
N LEU A 160 -24.41 1.24 -11.76
CA LEU A 160 -25.67 1.46 -12.47
C LEU A 160 -25.81 0.47 -13.63
N PRO A 161 -26.99 -0.09 -13.87
CA PRO A 161 -27.20 -1.12 -14.91
C PRO A 161 -26.64 -0.74 -16.28
N ALA A 162 -26.86 0.51 -16.71
CA ALA A 162 -26.35 1.01 -17.98
C ALA A 162 -24.82 1.09 -18.08
N ASN A 163 -24.13 1.28 -16.97
CA ASN A 163 -22.67 1.33 -16.92
C ASN A 163 -22.07 -0.05 -16.72
N ARG A 164 -22.72 -0.86 -15.87
CA ARG A 164 -22.29 -2.23 -15.57
C ARG A 164 -22.16 -3.10 -16.82
N THR A 165 -23.09 -3.00 -17.76
CA THR A 165 -23.07 -3.73 -19.02
C THR A 165 -21.86 -3.40 -19.92
N LYS A 166 -21.20 -2.25 -19.69
CA LYS A 166 -20.03 -1.83 -20.47
C LYS A 166 -18.74 -2.56 -20.06
N TRP A 167 -18.66 -3.05 -18.82
CA TRP A 167 -17.40 -3.54 -18.29
C TRP A 167 -17.45 -4.91 -17.60
N LEU A 168 -18.64 -5.40 -17.21
CA LEU A 168 -18.77 -6.68 -16.54
C LEU A 168 -18.74 -7.82 -17.58
N PRO A 169 -17.73 -8.72 -17.55
CA PRO A 169 -17.68 -9.83 -18.47
C PRO A 169 -18.81 -10.82 -18.21
N ALA A 170 -19.34 -11.44 -19.26
CA ALA A 170 -20.40 -12.44 -19.16
C ALA A 170 -20.00 -13.67 -18.32
N SER A 171 -18.71 -13.95 -18.21
CA SER A 171 -18.14 -15.04 -17.40
C SER A 171 -18.03 -14.71 -15.91
N HIS A 172 -18.36 -13.49 -15.49
CA HIS A 172 -18.22 -13.06 -14.10
C HIS A 172 -19.58 -12.73 -13.47
N GLN A 173 -19.69 -13.05 -12.19
CA GLN A 173 -20.77 -12.60 -11.33
C GLN A 173 -20.35 -11.30 -10.65
N MET A 174 -21.29 -10.43 -10.30
CA MET A 174 -21.05 -9.24 -9.53
C MET A 174 -22.01 -9.14 -8.35
N ARG A 175 -21.49 -8.76 -7.20
CA ARG A 175 -22.28 -8.42 -6.01
C ARG A 175 -21.80 -7.10 -5.42
N ALA A 176 -22.73 -6.19 -5.16
CA ALA A 176 -22.46 -4.99 -4.38
C ALA A 176 -22.47 -5.35 -2.88
N VAL A 177 -21.46 -4.91 -2.13
CA VAL A 177 -21.27 -5.22 -0.71
C VAL A 177 -20.86 -3.92 0.01
N GLY A 178 -21.85 -3.14 0.43
CA GLY A 178 -21.61 -1.80 0.98
C GLY A 178 -20.89 -0.89 0.01
N PRO A 179 -19.75 -0.28 0.39
CA PRO A 179 -18.97 0.58 -0.49
C PRO A 179 -18.10 -0.19 -1.49
N PHE A 180 -18.27 -1.50 -1.60
CA PHE A 180 -17.47 -2.36 -2.45
C PHE A 180 -18.29 -3.00 -3.57
N ALA A 181 -17.65 -3.28 -4.70
CA ALA A 181 -18.13 -4.22 -5.69
C ALA A 181 -17.20 -5.44 -5.72
N LEU A 182 -17.79 -6.60 -5.57
CA LEU A 182 -17.14 -7.88 -5.79
C LEU A 182 -17.48 -8.37 -7.18
N VAL A 183 -16.48 -8.67 -7.99
CA VAL A 183 -16.63 -9.28 -9.31
C VAL A 183 -15.85 -10.58 -9.31
N SER A 184 -16.47 -11.68 -9.72
CA SER A 184 -15.84 -12.99 -9.60
C SER A 184 -16.22 -13.91 -10.73
N ARG A 185 -15.24 -14.63 -11.26
CA ARG A 185 -15.43 -15.81 -12.13
C ARG A 185 -15.81 -17.03 -11.31
N LEU A 186 -15.40 -17.07 -10.05
CA LEU A 186 -15.71 -18.12 -9.11
C LEU A 186 -17.12 -17.94 -8.51
N PRO A 187 -17.84 -19.00 -8.16
CA PRO A 187 -19.11 -18.91 -7.46
C PRO A 187 -18.97 -18.11 -6.14
N ILE A 188 -19.82 -17.11 -5.96
CA ILE A 188 -19.88 -16.33 -4.72
C ILE A 188 -20.78 -17.07 -3.73
N VAL A 189 -20.17 -17.67 -2.70
CA VAL A 189 -20.88 -18.39 -1.63
C VAL A 189 -21.57 -17.38 -0.71
N SER A 190 -20.80 -16.42 -0.18
CA SER A 190 -21.34 -15.33 0.62
C SER A 190 -20.57 -14.03 0.35
N ALA A 191 -21.27 -12.91 0.50
CA ALA A 191 -20.65 -11.58 0.49
C ALA A 191 -21.54 -10.65 1.31
N GLU A 192 -21.01 -10.14 2.40
CA GLU A 192 -21.76 -9.37 3.40
C GLU A 192 -20.93 -8.22 3.95
N VAL A 193 -21.61 -7.14 4.32
CA VAL A 193 -21.03 -6.04 5.08
C VAL A 193 -20.99 -6.47 6.54
N LEU A 194 -19.81 -6.54 7.14
CA LEU A 194 -19.65 -6.84 8.56
C LEU A 194 -19.74 -5.59 9.44
N ALA A 195 -19.21 -4.47 8.95
CA ALA A 195 -19.30 -3.18 9.63
C ALA A 195 -19.23 -2.01 8.65
N LEU A 196 -20.05 -0.99 8.94
CA LEU A 196 -19.96 0.37 8.39
C LEU A 196 -20.07 1.29 9.60
N GLU A 197 -18.93 1.63 10.20
CA GLU A 197 -18.91 2.33 11.47
C GLU A 197 -18.11 3.61 11.39
N LYS A 198 -18.65 4.66 11.99
CA LYS A 198 -17.98 5.95 12.11
C LYS A 198 -17.63 6.21 13.58
N PRO A 199 -16.49 5.71 14.08
CA PRO A 199 -16.07 5.95 15.45
C PRO A 199 -15.90 7.45 15.73
N PRO A 200 -16.06 7.91 16.98
CA PRO A 200 -16.00 9.33 17.32
C PRO A 200 -14.71 10.01 16.84
N GLY A 201 -14.86 11.07 16.04
CA GLY A 201 -13.73 11.84 15.49
C GLY A 201 -12.90 11.12 14.42
N MET A 202 -13.51 10.13 13.76
CA MET A 202 -12.92 9.44 12.60
C MET A 202 -13.88 9.48 11.41
N ASP A 203 -13.35 9.21 10.22
CA ASP A 203 -14.14 8.84 9.06
C ASP A 203 -14.62 7.38 9.21
N GLU A 204 -15.48 6.94 8.30
CA GLU A 204 -16.04 5.59 8.32
C GLU A 204 -14.96 4.51 8.18
N ILE A 205 -15.12 3.44 8.93
CA ILE A 205 -14.41 2.18 8.79
C ILE A 205 -15.37 1.19 8.14
N SER A 206 -15.04 0.73 6.96
CA SER A 206 -15.84 -0.24 6.22
C SER A 206 -15.16 -1.60 6.22
N VAL A 207 -15.89 -2.62 6.62
CA VAL A 207 -15.43 -4.01 6.69
C VAL A 207 -16.44 -4.91 5.98
N ALA A 208 -15.96 -5.70 5.03
CA ALA A 208 -16.80 -6.69 4.36
C ALA A 208 -16.13 -8.07 4.37
N TRP A 209 -16.96 -9.11 4.33
CA TRP A 209 -16.55 -10.50 4.23
C TRP A 209 -17.02 -11.08 2.91
N VAL A 210 -16.13 -11.81 2.26
CA VAL A 210 -16.40 -12.49 0.99
C VAL A 210 -15.94 -13.92 1.10
N GLU A 211 -16.79 -14.85 0.71
CA GLU A 211 -16.46 -16.27 0.59
C GLU A 211 -16.79 -16.76 -0.82
N LEU A 212 -15.82 -17.40 -1.46
CA LEU A 212 -15.86 -17.85 -2.84
C LEU A 212 -15.54 -19.33 -2.89
N ASP A 213 -16.20 -20.08 -3.77
CA ASP A 213 -15.85 -21.47 -4.04
C ASP A 213 -14.76 -21.54 -5.13
N ALA A 214 -13.53 -21.84 -4.71
CA ALA A 214 -12.42 -22.04 -5.64
C ALA A 214 -12.39 -23.46 -6.26
N GLY A 215 -13.45 -24.22 -6.08
CA GLY A 215 -13.57 -25.62 -6.47
C GLY A 215 -13.01 -26.57 -5.42
N LYS A 216 -13.37 -27.86 -5.54
CA LYS A 216 -12.98 -28.92 -4.60
C LYS A 216 -13.48 -28.73 -3.16
N GLY A 217 -14.50 -27.90 -2.94
CA GLY A 217 -15.08 -27.64 -1.61
C GLY A 217 -14.19 -26.83 -0.68
N VAL A 218 -13.20 -26.11 -1.22
CA VAL A 218 -12.30 -25.25 -0.44
C VAL A 218 -12.68 -23.78 -0.68
N PRO A 219 -13.29 -23.11 0.32
CA PRO A 219 -13.63 -21.69 0.17
C PRO A 219 -12.37 -20.82 0.23
N VAL A 220 -12.35 -19.74 -0.57
CA VAL A 220 -11.43 -18.63 -0.42
C VAL A 220 -12.15 -17.50 0.31
N ARG A 221 -11.59 -17.07 1.44
CA ARG A 221 -12.17 -16.09 2.35
C ARG A 221 -11.38 -14.80 2.29
N ILE A 222 -12.06 -13.72 1.95
CA ILE A 222 -11.45 -12.40 1.77
C ILE A 222 -12.08 -11.42 2.75
N LEU A 223 -11.25 -10.79 3.56
CA LEU A 223 -11.62 -9.61 4.35
C LEU A 223 -11.30 -8.36 3.54
N VAL A 224 -12.32 -7.57 3.25
CA VAL A 224 -12.21 -6.32 2.49
C VAL A 224 -12.29 -5.14 3.45
N LEU A 225 -11.36 -4.21 3.33
CA LEU A 225 -11.25 -3.05 4.22
C LEU A 225 -11.23 -1.74 3.43
N ASP A 226 -11.89 -0.71 3.98
CA ASP A 226 -11.69 0.68 3.61
C ASP A 226 -11.60 1.51 4.89
N LEU A 227 -10.44 2.14 5.12
CA LEU A 227 -10.10 2.76 6.40
C LEU A 227 -9.94 4.28 6.26
N PRO A 228 -10.09 5.05 7.36
CA PRO A 228 -9.99 6.50 7.36
C PRO A 228 -8.73 7.04 6.71
N SER A 229 -8.90 7.98 5.78
CA SER A 229 -7.82 8.61 5.01
C SER A 229 -7.17 9.82 5.70
N ASN A 230 -7.79 10.37 6.76
CA ASN A 230 -7.33 11.60 7.41
C ASN A 230 -5.89 11.46 7.97
N PRO A 231 -4.89 12.16 7.40
CA PRO A 231 -3.49 12.05 7.84
C PRO A 231 -3.21 12.68 9.20
N ARG A 232 -4.16 13.44 9.77
CA ARG A 232 -4.05 14.01 11.11
C ARG A 232 -4.53 13.04 12.20
N LEU A 233 -5.20 11.97 11.80
CA LEU A 233 -5.70 10.96 12.72
C LEU A 233 -4.57 9.96 13.06
N PRO A 234 -4.13 9.86 14.32
CA PRO A 234 -3.11 8.89 14.74
C PRO A 234 -3.51 7.47 14.38
N ARG A 235 -2.65 6.72 13.71
CA ARG A 235 -2.97 5.36 13.25
C ARG A 235 -3.24 4.39 14.38
N ILE A 236 -2.72 4.62 15.58
CA ILE A 236 -3.07 3.79 16.74
C ILE A 236 -4.56 3.86 17.07
N ARG A 237 -5.22 5.01 16.86
CA ARG A 237 -6.68 5.13 17.10
C ARG A 237 -7.45 4.32 16.07
N VAL A 238 -7.05 4.39 14.79
CA VAL A 238 -7.66 3.58 13.73
C VAL A 238 -7.42 2.08 14.00
N ALA A 239 -6.21 1.72 14.43
CA ALA A 239 -5.86 0.35 14.76
C ALA A 239 -6.73 -0.22 15.89
N ASN A 240 -6.90 0.53 17.00
CA ASN A 240 -7.71 0.11 18.12
C ASN A 240 -9.20 -0.01 17.75
N ALA A 241 -9.73 0.96 16.98
CA ALA A 241 -11.11 0.90 16.52
C ALA A 241 -11.33 -0.30 15.59
N LEU A 242 -10.42 -0.52 14.63
CA LEU A 242 -10.48 -1.67 13.74
C LEU A 242 -10.39 -2.99 14.51
N GLU A 243 -9.45 -3.13 15.44
CA GLU A 243 -9.32 -4.32 16.30
C GLU A 243 -10.62 -4.64 17.03
N SER A 244 -11.23 -3.65 17.71
CA SER A 244 -12.52 -3.82 18.39
C SER A 244 -13.66 -4.23 17.44
N ILE A 245 -13.67 -3.68 16.23
CA ILE A 245 -14.64 -4.09 15.22
C ILE A 245 -14.39 -5.54 14.79
N LEU A 246 -13.14 -5.90 14.44
CA LEU A 246 -12.80 -7.23 13.97
C LEU A 246 -13.05 -8.31 15.00
N GLU A 247 -12.70 -8.07 16.27
CA GLU A 247 -12.99 -9.00 17.40
C GLU A 247 -14.49 -9.30 17.49
N ARG A 248 -15.34 -8.30 17.32
CA ARG A 248 -16.79 -8.46 17.41
C ARG A 248 -17.40 -9.14 16.18
N VAL A 249 -16.93 -8.79 14.96
CA VAL A 249 -17.62 -9.22 13.73
C VAL A 249 -17.04 -10.48 13.10
N LEU A 250 -15.78 -10.81 13.36
CA LEU A 250 -15.16 -12.02 12.83
C LEU A 250 -15.44 -13.24 13.69
N ALA A 251 -15.57 -13.08 15.01
CA ALA A 251 -15.69 -14.21 15.95
C ALA A 251 -14.60 -15.27 15.65
N ASP A 252 -15.01 -16.45 15.13
CA ASP A 252 -14.08 -17.53 14.75
C ASP A 252 -13.70 -17.53 13.26
N ARG A 253 -14.08 -16.50 12.51
CA ARG A 253 -13.79 -16.42 11.07
C ARG A 253 -12.33 -15.99 10.86
N VAL A 254 -11.59 -16.79 10.13
CA VAL A 254 -10.21 -16.48 9.74
C VAL A 254 -10.18 -16.25 8.23
N PRO A 255 -9.79 -15.06 7.76
CA PRO A 255 -9.66 -14.81 6.33
C PRO A 255 -8.39 -15.46 5.76
N ASP A 256 -8.44 -15.82 4.48
CA ASP A 256 -7.27 -16.26 3.72
C ASP A 256 -6.52 -15.08 3.12
N MET A 257 -7.21 -13.94 2.97
CA MET A 257 -6.66 -12.71 2.43
C MET A 257 -7.29 -11.48 3.09
N VAL A 258 -6.49 -10.44 3.25
CA VAL A 258 -6.96 -9.08 3.52
C VAL A 258 -6.64 -8.21 2.31
N VAL A 259 -7.64 -7.48 1.82
CA VAL A 259 -7.49 -6.60 0.67
C VAL A 259 -8.28 -5.30 0.88
N GLY A 260 -7.76 -4.18 0.37
CA GLY A 260 -8.49 -2.91 0.45
C GLY A 260 -7.59 -1.69 0.63
N ASP A 261 -8.22 -0.53 0.72
CA ASP A 261 -7.52 0.71 1.08
C ASP A 261 -7.40 0.80 2.61
N THR A 262 -6.21 0.61 3.09
CA THR A 262 -5.90 0.71 4.52
C THR A 262 -5.44 2.10 4.91
N ASN A 263 -5.23 2.99 3.94
CA ASN A 263 -4.74 4.35 4.15
C ASN A 263 -3.52 4.42 5.09
N CYS A 264 -2.67 3.38 5.03
CA CYS A 264 -1.44 3.29 5.83
C CYS A 264 -0.34 2.52 5.06
N THR A 265 0.90 2.92 5.31
CA THR A 265 2.05 2.30 4.62
C THR A 265 2.43 0.95 5.24
N PRO A 266 3.18 0.10 4.53
CA PRO A 266 3.68 -1.17 5.06
C PRO A 266 4.42 -1.00 6.38
N GLY A 267 4.11 -1.88 7.34
CA GLY A 267 4.66 -1.81 8.70
C GLY A 267 3.87 -0.90 9.66
N SER A 268 2.77 -0.27 9.22
CA SER A 268 1.84 0.45 10.07
C SER A 268 1.29 -0.43 11.20
N VAL A 269 0.99 0.20 12.34
CA VAL A 269 0.28 -0.48 13.44
C VAL A 269 -1.11 -0.96 13.03
N VAL A 270 -1.79 -0.26 12.14
CA VAL A 270 -3.10 -0.65 11.59
C VAL A 270 -2.99 -1.96 10.83
N LEU A 271 -2.03 -2.04 9.90
CA LEU A 271 -1.86 -3.24 9.08
C LEU A 271 -1.48 -4.45 9.94
N SER A 272 -0.69 -4.24 10.99
CA SER A 272 -0.36 -5.29 11.94
C SER A 272 -1.60 -5.85 12.66
N ARG A 273 -2.60 -5.01 12.97
CA ARG A 273 -3.87 -5.45 13.58
C ARG A 273 -4.80 -6.11 12.57
N ALA A 274 -4.91 -5.54 11.37
CA ALA A 274 -5.74 -6.10 10.30
C ALA A 274 -5.30 -7.53 9.89
N THR A 275 -4.02 -7.85 10.05
CA THR A 275 -3.42 -9.13 9.62
C THR A 275 -3.05 -10.06 10.76
N LEU A 276 -3.46 -9.78 12.00
CA LEU A 276 -3.23 -10.66 13.14
C LEU A 276 -3.82 -12.06 12.88
N GLY A 277 -2.98 -13.09 13.01
CA GLY A 277 -3.37 -14.49 12.82
C GLY A 277 -3.27 -14.99 11.38
N LEU A 278 -2.99 -14.14 10.37
CA LEU A 278 -2.88 -14.59 8.97
C LEU A 278 -1.57 -15.30 8.65
N GLY A 279 -0.55 -15.25 9.51
CA GLY A 279 0.79 -15.76 9.16
C GLY A 279 1.37 -15.08 7.91
N ALA A 280 0.94 -13.86 7.65
CA ALA A 280 1.06 -13.18 6.37
C ALA A 280 2.50 -12.91 5.96
N ALA A 281 2.90 -13.50 4.84
CA ALA A 281 4.13 -13.12 4.16
C ALA A 281 3.82 -12.15 3.02
N PRO A 282 4.60 -11.08 2.84
CA PRO A 282 4.48 -10.23 1.67
C PRO A 282 4.99 -10.97 0.42
N PRO A 283 4.56 -10.55 -0.80
CA PRO A 283 4.96 -11.23 -2.02
C PRO A 283 6.48 -11.24 -2.21
N TRP A 284 7.04 -12.40 -2.51
CA TRP A 284 8.46 -12.56 -2.83
C TRP A 284 8.76 -12.15 -4.28
N ARG A 285 7.81 -12.38 -5.19
CA ARG A 285 7.88 -11.96 -6.60
C ARG A 285 6.95 -10.77 -6.81
N ALA A 286 7.51 -9.60 -6.91
CA ALA A 286 6.80 -8.36 -7.20
C ALA A 286 7.43 -7.66 -8.38
N TYR A 287 6.62 -7.03 -9.22
CA TYR A 287 7.05 -6.44 -10.49
C TYR A 287 6.82 -4.94 -10.52
N GLY A 288 7.84 -4.20 -10.90
CA GLY A 288 7.77 -2.77 -11.12
C GLY A 288 7.63 -1.92 -9.85
N TRP A 289 7.00 -0.78 -9.97
CA TRP A 289 6.81 0.17 -8.87
C TRP A 289 5.55 -0.18 -8.09
N LEU A 290 5.67 -0.48 -6.81
CA LEU A 290 4.60 -1.09 -6.00
C LEU A 290 3.73 -0.09 -5.23
N CYS A 291 4.08 1.21 -5.24
CA CYS A 291 3.27 2.23 -4.61
C CYS A 291 1.97 2.44 -5.40
N THR A 292 0.86 2.67 -4.67
CA THR A 292 -0.47 2.76 -5.26
C THR A 292 -1.01 4.19 -5.33
N PHE A 293 -0.54 5.09 -4.46
CA PHE A 293 -1.00 6.47 -4.32
C PHE A 293 0.18 7.46 -4.36
N GLU A 294 0.10 8.62 -4.91
CA GLU A 294 -0.85 9.16 -5.87
C GLU A 294 -0.53 8.57 -7.26
N ARG A 295 -1.53 8.18 -8.03
CA ARG A 295 -1.39 7.38 -9.26
C ARG A 295 -0.31 7.87 -10.24
N ARG A 296 -0.22 9.19 -10.46
CA ARG A 296 0.72 9.79 -11.45
C ARG A 296 2.17 9.72 -10.99
N MET A 297 2.39 9.93 -9.70
CA MET A 297 3.69 9.87 -9.05
C MET A 297 3.57 9.11 -7.73
N PRO A 298 3.35 7.79 -7.77
CA PRO A 298 3.04 7.03 -6.58
C PRO A 298 4.26 6.93 -5.68
N LEU A 299 4.13 7.47 -4.49
CA LEU A 299 5.16 7.46 -3.46
C LEU A 299 4.71 6.67 -2.22
N LEU A 300 3.41 6.39 -2.10
CA LEU A 300 2.84 5.69 -0.96
C LEU A 300 2.15 4.40 -1.40
N LYS A 301 2.43 3.32 -0.69
CA LYS A 301 1.71 2.05 -0.80
C LYS A 301 0.69 2.01 0.33
N ILE A 302 -0.54 2.50 0.08
CA ILE A 302 -1.60 2.60 1.09
C ILE A 302 -2.72 1.59 0.89
N ASP A 303 -2.81 1.00 -0.27
CA ASP A 303 -3.68 -0.15 -0.51
C ASP A 303 -2.94 -1.44 -0.12
N ALA A 304 -3.63 -2.31 0.61
CA ALA A 304 -3.10 -3.58 1.06
C ALA A 304 -3.67 -4.74 0.25
N MET A 305 -2.82 -5.70 -0.04
CA MET A 305 -3.18 -7.05 -0.45
C MET A 305 -2.25 -7.99 0.30
N VAL A 306 -2.79 -8.76 1.24
CA VAL A 306 -2.02 -9.59 2.18
C VAL A 306 -2.63 -10.98 2.20
N ALA A 307 -1.85 -11.99 1.84
CA ALA A 307 -2.27 -13.38 1.84
C ALA A 307 -1.93 -14.04 3.18
N GLY A 308 -2.83 -14.87 3.66
CA GLY A 308 -2.67 -15.72 4.83
C GLY A 308 -2.37 -17.17 4.48
N ASN A 309 -2.51 -18.06 5.47
CA ASN A 309 -2.06 -19.46 5.40
C ASN A 309 -2.71 -20.33 4.32
N GLY A 310 -3.86 -19.92 3.76
CA GLY A 310 -4.55 -20.66 2.69
C GLY A 310 -4.05 -20.33 1.28
N LEU A 311 -3.20 -19.31 1.13
CA LEU A 311 -2.78 -18.75 -0.15
C LEU A 311 -1.27 -18.49 -0.18
N ALA A 312 -0.57 -19.09 -1.11
CA ALA A 312 0.85 -18.82 -1.35
C ALA A 312 1.03 -17.83 -2.51
N TRP A 313 1.82 -16.78 -2.27
CA TRP A 313 2.17 -15.80 -3.28
C TRP A 313 2.95 -16.39 -4.45
N LYS A 314 2.50 -16.11 -5.68
CA LYS A 314 3.25 -16.36 -6.92
C LYS A 314 3.79 -15.07 -7.52
N ALA A 315 2.96 -14.03 -7.59
CA ALA A 315 3.33 -12.77 -8.22
C ALA A 315 2.49 -11.61 -7.66
N TYR A 316 3.02 -10.39 -7.77
CA TYR A 316 2.32 -9.16 -7.41
C TYR A 316 2.78 -8.02 -8.29
N GLU A 317 1.86 -7.17 -8.70
CA GLU A 317 2.14 -5.92 -9.42
C GLU A 317 1.14 -4.83 -9.08
N THR A 318 1.45 -3.59 -9.44
CA THR A 318 0.50 -2.48 -9.49
C THR A 318 0.31 -2.02 -10.93
N ILE A 319 -0.94 -1.69 -11.27
CA ILE A 319 -1.35 -1.34 -12.64
C ILE A 319 -1.81 0.12 -12.67
N ASN A 320 -1.20 0.93 -13.54
CA ASN A 320 -1.68 2.28 -13.79
C ASN A 320 -2.79 2.26 -14.85
N LEU A 321 -4.03 2.38 -14.42
CA LEU A 321 -5.21 2.35 -15.30
C LEU A 321 -5.50 3.69 -16.01
N GLY A 322 -4.67 4.70 -15.80
CA GLY A 322 -4.80 6.00 -16.45
C GLY A 322 -5.87 6.92 -15.86
N ILE A 323 -6.67 6.45 -14.92
CA ILE A 323 -7.75 7.19 -14.24
C ILE A 323 -7.79 6.88 -12.75
N GLY A 324 -8.48 7.70 -11.96
CA GLY A 324 -8.54 7.59 -10.50
C GLY A 324 -7.27 8.11 -9.83
N GLU A 325 -7.25 8.09 -8.52
CA GLU A 325 -6.10 8.54 -7.71
C GLU A 325 -5.20 7.37 -7.30
N HIS A 326 -5.73 6.15 -7.27
CA HIS A 326 -4.98 4.95 -6.94
C HIS A 326 -4.61 4.15 -8.20
N ARG A 327 -3.49 3.43 -8.13
CA ARG A 327 -3.19 2.33 -9.03
C ARG A 327 -3.93 1.09 -8.55
N ALA A 328 -4.38 0.26 -9.47
CA ALA A 328 -4.88 -1.06 -9.12
C ALA A 328 -3.73 -1.97 -8.66
N GLN A 329 -4.05 -2.96 -7.85
CA GLN A 329 -3.16 -4.04 -7.44
C GLN A 329 -3.62 -5.34 -8.09
N ARG A 330 -2.69 -6.20 -8.48
CA ARG A 330 -2.99 -7.56 -8.94
C ARG A 330 -2.03 -8.54 -8.29
N GLY A 331 -2.58 -9.57 -7.67
CA GLY A 331 -1.85 -10.65 -7.02
C GLY A 331 -2.21 -12.00 -7.61
N ARG A 332 -1.26 -12.93 -7.61
CA ARG A 332 -1.46 -14.31 -8.01
C ARG A 332 -1.07 -15.24 -6.89
N PHE A 333 -1.87 -16.28 -6.70
CA PHE A 333 -1.78 -17.17 -5.55
C PHE A 333 -2.00 -18.62 -5.94
N ASP A 334 -1.24 -19.53 -5.34
CA ASP A 334 -1.62 -20.93 -5.26
C ASP A 334 -2.50 -21.16 -4.03
N LEU A 335 -3.48 -22.03 -4.17
CA LEU A 335 -4.21 -22.59 -3.03
C LEU A 335 -3.33 -23.66 -2.37
N VAL A 336 -3.02 -23.49 -1.09
CA VAL A 336 -2.11 -24.37 -0.32
C VAL A 336 -2.85 -25.33 0.62
N ARG A 337 -4.16 -25.53 0.42
CA ARG A 337 -4.99 -26.44 1.23
C ARG A 337 -5.20 -27.79 0.55
#